data_e05ac1544c31de0c66f97de299ce649d
#
_entry.id   e05ac1544c31de0c66f97de299ce649d
#
_cell.length_a   1.000
_cell.length_b   1.000
_cell.length_c   1.000
_cell.angle_alpha   90.00
_cell.angle_beta   90.00
_cell.angle_gamma   90.00
#
_symmetry.space_group_name_H-M   'P 1'
#
loop_
_entity.id
_entity.type
_entity.pdbx_description
1 polymer ?
#
loop_
_entity_poly.entity_id
_entity_poly.type
_entity_poly.pdbx_seq_one_letter_code
_entity_poly.pdbx_strand_id
1 'polypeptide(L)'
;KEINGKRILRLLLCVGLNGTGKSKMFSALNYLRMIATAKPQKPSDKPEYRPFLLDDYSSTQPTELALTYYIEDVCFNYNIVVSSERIEEEELKIVQSRSSRVFHRIHNKDLDKVEISFGNACDLSKSDQHDLEVNTLSNASVLATFGALNIESSILDKNFDYFENHISMVHKSDKSLAD
;
A
#
# COMPACT_ATOMS: atom_id res chain seq x y z
N LYS A 1 -18.36 5.29 15.13
CA LYS A 1 -19.14 4.81 13.98
C LYS A 1 -19.21 3.29 14.03
N GLU A 2 -20.34 2.70 13.69
CA GLU A 2 -20.48 1.24 13.56
C GLU A 2 -20.57 0.90 12.07
N ILE A 3 -19.78 -0.09 11.64
CA ILE A 3 -19.74 -0.59 10.26
C ILE A 3 -19.75 -2.11 10.33
N ASN A 4 -20.74 -2.75 9.73
CA ASN A 4 -20.89 -4.21 9.69
C ASN A 4 -20.78 -4.87 11.08
N GLY A 5 -21.41 -4.27 12.10
CA GLY A 5 -21.37 -4.74 13.49
C GLY A 5 -20.05 -4.48 14.24
N LYS A 6 -19.07 -3.84 13.61
CA LYS A 6 -17.80 -3.45 14.23
C LYS A 6 -17.81 -1.98 14.60
N ARG A 7 -17.38 -1.66 15.83
CA ARG A 7 -17.20 -0.29 16.28
C ARG A 7 -15.85 0.25 15.85
N ILE A 8 -15.85 1.33 15.07
CA ILE A 8 -14.64 2.00 14.60
C ILE A 8 -14.44 3.27 15.42
N LEU A 9 -13.25 3.42 16.00
CA LEU A 9 -12.87 4.62 16.74
C LEU A 9 -12.71 5.79 15.77
N ARG A 10 -13.18 6.98 16.19
CA ARG A 10 -12.93 8.24 15.46
C ARG A 10 -11.59 8.87 15.86
N LEU A 11 -11.10 8.53 17.03
CA LEU A 11 -9.87 9.06 17.60
C LEU A 11 -9.17 7.94 18.38
N LEU A 12 -7.88 7.79 18.15
CA LEU A 12 -6.99 6.94 18.93
C LEU A 12 -5.82 7.79 19.44
N LEU A 13 -5.65 7.84 20.75
CA LEU A 13 -4.51 8.49 21.38
C LEU A 13 -3.48 7.44 21.81
N CYS A 14 -2.29 7.52 21.21
CA CYS A 14 -1.17 6.65 21.55
C CYS A 14 -0.24 7.36 22.54
N VAL A 15 -0.17 6.89 23.77
CA VAL A 15 0.73 7.38 24.81
C VAL A 15 1.75 6.32 25.21
N GLY A 16 2.92 6.75 25.66
CA GLY A 16 3.99 5.86 26.12
C GLY A 16 5.31 6.58 26.21
N LEU A 17 6.30 5.94 26.83
CA LEU A 17 7.67 6.47 27.01
C LEU A 17 8.34 6.71 25.67
N ASN A 18 9.40 7.54 25.66
CA ASN A 18 10.24 7.71 24.49
C ASN A 18 10.92 6.37 24.12
N GLY A 19 11.07 6.11 22.82
CA GLY A 19 11.66 4.86 22.35
C GLY A 19 10.69 3.67 22.19
N THR A 20 9.41 3.78 22.60
CA THR A 20 8.43 2.67 22.54
C THR A 20 7.82 2.42 21.15
N GLY A 21 8.34 3.05 20.11
CA GLY A 21 7.90 2.78 18.72
C GLY A 21 6.69 3.59 18.21
N LYS A 22 6.11 4.50 19.01
CA LYS A 22 4.94 5.31 18.59
C LYS A 22 5.14 5.99 17.23
N SER A 23 6.23 6.72 17.09
CA SER A 23 6.55 7.41 15.82
C SER A 23 6.82 6.45 14.67
N LYS A 24 7.33 5.24 14.94
CA LYS A 24 7.57 4.21 13.92
C LYS A 24 6.28 3.68 13.33
N MET A 25 5.22 3.53 14.13
CA MET A 25 3.90 3.13 13.63
C MET A 25 3.36 4.15 12.61
N PHE A 26 3.44 5.44 12.91
CA PHE A 26 3.03 6.49 11.98
C PHE A 26 3.94 6.55 10.75
N SER A 27 5.25 6.38 10.93
CA SER A 27 6.20 6.32 9.81
C SER A 27 5.90 5.15 8.87
N ALA A 28 5.53 3.98 9.41
CA ALA A 28 5.14 2.82 8.61
C ALA A 28 3.86 3.09 7.79
N LEU A 29 2.86 3.74 8.39
CA LEU A 29 1.64 4.12 7.68
C LEU A 29 1.92 5.13 6.56
N ASN A 30 2.75 6.15 6.83
CA ASN A 30 3.15 7.10 5.80
C ASN A 30 3.97 6.44 4.67
N TYR A 31 4.84 5.51 5.04
CA TYR A 31 5.63 4.74 4.07
C TYR A 31 4.71 3.90 3.17
N LEU A 32 3.72 3.22 3.75
CA LEU A 32 2.73 2.47 2.99
C LEU A 32 1.96 3.37 2.01
N ARG A 33 1.53 4.56 2.47
CA ARG A 33 0.91 5.58 1.62
C ARG A 33 1.82 5.96 0.45
N MET A 34 3.07 6.29 0.74
CA MET A 34 4.04 6.68 -0.28
C MET A 34 4.20 5.61 -1.36
N ILE A 35 4.39 4.36 -0.97
CA ILE A 35 4.55 3.26 -1.92
C ILE A 35 3.27 3.04 -2.75
N ALA A 36 2.10 3.14 -2.12
CA ALA A 36 0.83 2.95 -2.81
C ALA A 36 0.50 4.05 -3.82
N THR A 37 1.10 5.25 -3.70
CA THR A 37 0.75 6.41 -4.54
C THR A 37 1.91 6.99 -5.34
N ALA A 38 3.16 6.77 -4.91
CA ALA A 38 4.32 7.36 -5.59
C ALA A 38 4.75 6.53 -6.80
N LYS A 39 4.90 7.19 -7.93
CA LYS A 39 5.45 6.59 -9.15
C LYS A 39 6.97 6.69 -9.15
N PRO A 40 7.69 5.58 -9.33
CA PRO A 40 9.10 5.66 -9.70
C PRO A 40 9.22 6.31 -11.08
N GLN A 41 10.20 7.18 -11.22
CA GLN A 41 10.43 7.88 -12.49
C GLN A 41 11.19 7.00 -13.49
N LYS A 42 11.99 6.06 -13.00
CA LYS A 42 12.81 5.18 -13.82
C LYS A 42 12.78 3.73 -13.30
N PRO A 43 12.91 2.74 -14.19
CA PRO A 43 13.05 1.34 -13.78
C PRO A 43 14.24 1.05 -12.85
N SER A 44 15.27 1.90 -12.92
CA SER A 44 16.48 1.79 -12.07
C SER A 44 16.32 2.41 -10.68
N ASP A 45 15.24 3.15 -10.43
CA ASP A 45 15.00 3.74 -9.12
C ASP A 45 14.71 2.62 -8.12
N LYS A 46 15.28 2.76 -6.91
CA LYS A 46 15.03 1.79 -5.85
C LYS A 46 13.92 2.33 -4.94
N PRO A 47 13.06 1.46 -4.39
CA PRO A 47 12.11 1.91 -3.38
C PRO A 47 12.87 2.44 -2.16
N GLU A 48 12.29 3.42 -1.48
CA GLU A 48 12.84 3.87 -0.20
C GLU A 48 12.74 2.71 0.79
N TYR A 49 13.88 2.14 1.17
CA TYR A 49 13.95 0.99 2.06
C TYR A 49 14.57 1.41 3.39
N ARG A 50 13.84 1.21 4.48
CA ARG A 50 14.28 1.55 5.84
C ARG A 50 14.15 0.35 6.77
N PRO A 51 15.10 -0.62 6.70
CA PRO A 51 15.05 -1.80 7.54
C PRO A 51 15.30 -1.46 9.01
N PHE A 52 15.00 -2.42 9.88
CA PHE A 52 15.45 -2.38 11.27
C PHE A 52 16.95 -2.66 11.32
N LEU A 53 17.73 -1.70 11.86
CA LEU A 53 19.20 -1.73 11.82
C LEU A 53 19.86 -2.21 13.14
N LEU A 54 19.05 -2.62 14.14
CA LEU A 54 19.60 -3.02 15.45
C LEU A 54 19.97 -4.50 15.53
N ASP A 55 19.74 -5.26 14.46
CA ASP A 55 20.24 -6.61 14.28
C ASP A 55 20.64 -6.86 12.82
N ASP A 56 21.58 -7.77 12.62
CA ASP A 56 22.15 -8.07 11.29
C ASP A 56 21.16 -8.83 10.40
N TYR A 57 20.22 -9.57 11.00
CA TYR A 57 19.24 -10.36 10.26
C TYR A 57 18.16 -9.47 9.63
N SER A 58 17.52 -8.62 10.44
CA SER A 58 16.41 -7.77 9.95
C SER A 58 16.87 -6.77 8.90
N SER A 59 18.12 -6.35 8.93
CA SER A 59 18.68 -5.41 7.96
C SER A 59 18.70 -5.95 6.51
N THR A 60 18.68 -7.28 6.35
CA THR A 60 18.73 -7.97 5.05
C THR A 60 17.38 -8.52 4.61
N GLN A 61 16.35 -8.47 5.47
CA GLN A 61 15.04 -9.03 5.17
C GLN A 61 14.12 -8.00 4.53
N PRO A 62 13.21 -8.43 3.62
CA PRO A 62 12.16 -7.55 3.13
C PRO A 62 11.29 -7.01 4.27
N THR A 63 10.77 -5.81 4.09
CA THR A 63 9.79 -5.20 5.00
C THR A 63 8.38 -5.54 4.52
N GLU A 64 7.60 -6.19 5.36
CA GLU A 64 6.18 -6.45 5.12
C GLU A 64 5.33 -5.40 5.84
N LEU A 65 4.37 -4.83 5.12
CA LEU A 65 3.39 -3.89 5.63
C LEU A 65 1.99 -4.34 5.24
N ALA A 66 1.10 -4.40 6.21
CA ALA A 66 -0.30 -4.74 5.98
C ALA A 66 -1.23 -3.72 6.66
N LEU A 67 -2.26 -3.31 5.96
CA LEU A 67 -3.30 -2.42 6.47
C LEU A 67 -4.68 -2.97 6.18
N THR A 68 -5.51 -3.08 7.21
CA THR A 68 -6.94 -3.35 7.06
C THR A 68 -7.70 -2.07 7.34
N TYR A 69 -8.52 -1.64 6.40
CA TYR A 69 -9.22 -0.36 6.45
C TYR A 69 -10.62 -0.46 5.83
N TYR A 70 -11.40 0.59 6.03
CA TYR A 70 -12.75 0.68 5.50
C TYR A 70 -12.86 1.89 4.57
N ILE A 71 -13.40 1.67 3.39
CA ILE A 71 -13.88 2.71 2.51
C ILE A 71 -15.39 2.56 2.46
N GLU A 72 -16.13 3.58 2.93
CA GLU A 72 -17.56 3.48 3.14
C GLU A 72 -17.89 2.31 4.10
N ASP A 73 -18.57 1.26 3.62
CA ASP A 73 -18.93 0.07 4.39
C ASP A 73 -18.18 -1.20 3.90
N VAL A 74 -17.23 -1.04 2.95
CA VAL A 74 -16.42 -2.13 2.43
C VAL A 74 -15.10 -2.19 3.18
N CYS A 75 -14.75 -3.37 3.68
CA CYS A 75 -13.47 -3.63 4.33
C CYS A 75 -12.45 -4.10 3.30
N PHE A 76 -11.30 -3.46 3.25
CA PHE A 76 -10.17 -3.83 2.42
C PHE A 76 -8.99 -4.30 3.28
N ASN A 77 -8.19 -5.18 2.73
CA ASN A 77 -6.86 -5.52 3.24
C ASN A 77 -5.85 -5.32 2.11
N TYR A 78 -4.88 -4.47 2.37
CA TYR A 78 -3.76 -4.21 1.48
C TYR A 78 -2.48 -4.67 2.15
N ASN A 79 -1.73 -5.53 1.46
CA ASN A 79 -0.44 -6.08 1.90
C ASN A 79 0.62 -5.78 0.85
N ILE A 80 1.83 -5.42 1.30
CA ILE A 80 2.97 -5.17 0.44
C ILE A 80 4.27 -5.63 1.10
N VAL A 81 5.13 -6.27 0.32
CA VAL A 81 6.45 -6.73 0.73
C VAL A 81 7.51 -6.03 -0.11
N VAL A 82 8.40 -5.30 0.54
CA VAL A 82 9.38 -4.44 -0.11
C VAL A 82 10.79 -4.82 0.34
N SER A 83 11.68 -5.04 -0.63
CA SER A 83 13.12 -5.20 -0.41
C SER A 83 13.88 -3.91 -0.71
N SER A 84 15.19 -3.93 -0.52
CA SER A 84 16.07 -2.81 -0.92
C SER A 84 16.11 -2.59 -2.43
N GLU A 85 15.68 -3.56 -3.23
CA GLU A 85 15.79 -3.53 -4.69
C GLU A 85 14.45 -3.28 -5.38
N ARG A 86 13.35 -3.80 -4.79
CA ARG A 86 12.06 -3.86 -5.48
C ARG A 86 10.90 -4.12 -4.52
N ILE A 87 9.70 -4.10 -5.07
CA ILE A 87 8.52 -4.65 -4.41
C ILE A 87 8.48 -6.14 -4.76
N GLU A 88 8.57 -7.02 -3.78
CA GLU A 88 8.57 -8.47 -3.97
C GLU A 88 7.14 -9.01 -4.14
N GLU A 89 6.20 -8.50 -3.36
CA GLU A 89 4.81 -8.93 -3.36
C GLU A 89 3.87 -7.76 -3.04
N GLU A 90 2.69 -7.76 -3.63
CA GLU A 90 1.61 -6.81 -3.32
C GLU A 90 0.26 -7.48 -3.52
N GLU A 91 -0.66 -7.30 -2.59
CA GLU A 91 -1.99 -7.90 -2.65
C GLU A 91 -3.06 -6.94 -2.14
N LEU A 92 -4.17 -6.86 -2.86
CA LEU A 92 -5.39 -6.16 -2.43
C LEU A 92 -6.55 -7.15 -2.38
N LYS A 93 -7.25 -7.16 -1.24
CA LYS A 93 -8.44 -8.00 -0.99
C LYS A 93 -9.60 -7.17 -0.48
N ILE A 94 -10.80 -7.58 -0.83
CA ILE A 94 -12.03 -7.21 -0.14
C ILE A 94 -12.27 -8.24 0.96
N VAL A 95 -12.44 -7.79 2.20
CA VAL A 95 -12.64 -8.64 3.38
C VAL A 95 -14.13 -8.64 3.75
N GLN A 96 -14.76 -9.78 3.50
CA GLN A 96 -16.16 -10.07 3.87
C GLN A 96 -16.21 -11.38 4.65
N SER A 97 -17.33 -12.10 4.63
CA SER A 97 -17.43 -13.48 5.16
C SER A 97 -16.44 -14.43 4.48
N ARG A 98 -16.16 -14.20 3.20
CA ARG A 98 -15.03 -14.76 2.46
C ARG A 98 -14.23 -13.61 1.85
N SER A 99 -12.91 -13.67 1.97
CA SER A 99 -12.02 -12.71 1.31
C SER A 99 -12.04 -12.95 -0.20
N SER A 100 -12.21 -11.87 -0.95
CA SER A 100 -12.16 -11.86 -2.41
C SER A 100 -10.97 -11.04 -2.88
N ARG A 101 -10.10 -11.64 -3.68
CA ARG A 101 -8.90 -10.99 -4.21
C ARG A 101 -9.30 -10.01 -5.32
N VAL A 102 -8.77 -8.79 -5.26
CA VAL A 102 -8.79 -7.83 -6.36
C VAL A 102 -7.62 -8.11 -7.28
N PHE A 103 -6.41 -8.05 -6.75
CA PHE A 103 -5.18 -8.45 -7.46
C PHE A 103 -4.14 -9.03 -6.49
N HIS A 104 -3.20 -9.78 -7.05
CA HIS A 104 -1.99 -10.25 -6.40
C HIS A 104 -0.82 -10.12 -7.38
N ARG A 105 0.16 -9.35 -7.01
CA ARG A 105 1.38 -9.10 -7.75
C ARG A 105 2.55 -9.77 -7.07
N ILE A 106 3.38 -10.44 -7.84
CA ILE A 106 4.66 -10.99 -7.41
C ILE A 106 5.77 -10.55 -8.35
N HIS A 107 6.99 -10.49 -7.84
CA HIS A 107 8.17 -10.42 -8.68
C HIS A 107 8.69 -11.84 -8.94
N ASN A 108 8.57 -12.30 -10.19
CA ASN A 108 9.10 -13.60 -10.60
C ASN A 108 10.62 -13.48 -10.77
N LYS A 109 11.38 -14.10 -9.86
CA LYS A 109 12.84 -14.01 -9.82
C LYS A 109 13.52 -14.75 -10.99
N ASP A 110 12.90 -15.79 -11.51
CA ASP A 110 13.46 -16.58 -12.61
C ASP A 110 13.37 -15.84 -13.95
N LEU A 111 12.32 -15.07 -14.14
CA LEU A 111 12.07 -14.29 -15.35
C LEU A 111 12.45 -12.80 -15.20
N ASP A 112 12.84 -12.39 -14.01
CA ASP A 112 13.12 -10.99 -13.61
C ASP A 112 12.02 -10.02 -14.06
N LYS A 113 10.76 -10.40 -13.82
CA LYS A 113 9.60 -9.60 -14.23
C LYS A 113 8.48 -9.61 -13.19
N VAL A 114 7.62 -8.60 -13.28
CA VAL A 114 6.38 -8.51 -12.50
C VAL A 114 5.33 -9.40 -13.16
N GLU A 115 4.59 -10.14 -12.34
CA GLU A 115 3.40 -10.89 -12.72
C GLU A 115 2.23 -10.47 -11.84
N ILE A 116 1.09 -10.18 -12.47
CA ILE A 116 -0.12 -9.77 -11.75
C ILE A 116 -1.24 -10.76 -12.05
N SER A 117 -1.79 -11.36 -11.01
CA SER A 117 -3.01 -12.18 -11.10
C SER A 117 -4.20 -11.39 -10.56
N PHE A 118 -5.25 -11.29 -11.35
CA PHE A 118 -6.48 -10.59 -10.98
C PHE A 118 -7.53 -11.60 -10.50
N GLY A 119 -8.14 -11.28 -9.36
CA GLY A 119 -9.15 -12.13 -8.74
C GLY A 119 -10.58 -11.77 -9.14
N ASN A 120 -11.56 -12.50 -8.57
CA ASN A 120 -12.96 -12.32 -8.89
C ASN A 120 -13.55 -10.97 -8.46
N ALA A 121 -12.88 -10.26 -7.55
CA ALA A 121 -13.30 -8.92 -7.13
C ALA A 121 -12.72 -7.81 -8.01
N CYS A 122 -11.92 -8.13 -9.00
CA CYS A 122 -11.38 -7.15 -9.94
C CYS A 122 -12.45 -6.73 -10.96
N ASP A 123 -12.64 -5.44 -11.13
CA ASP A 123 -13.60 -4.84 -12.05
C ASP A 123 -12.96 -4.32 -13.36
N LEU A 124 -11.67 -4.61 -13.58
CA LEU A 124 -10.94 -4.25 -14.80
C LEU A 124 -11.29 -5.16 -15.97
N SER A 125 -11.37 -4.58 -17.18
CA SER A 125 -11.41 -5.35 -18.42
C SER A 125 -10.12 -6.15 -18.64
N LYS A 126 -10.14 -7.16 -19.51
CA LYS A 126 -8.93 -7.94 -19.81
C LYS A 126 -7.83 -7.12 -20.47
N SER A 127 -8.19 -6.12 -21.26
CA SER A 127 -7.24 -5.18 -21.86
C SER A 127 -6.56 -4.35 -20.78
N ASP A 128 -7.36 -3.75 -19.87
CA ASP A 128 -6.82 -2.91 -18.79
C ASP A 128 -5.95 -3.71 -17.79
N GLN A 129 -6.33 -4.97 -17.52
CA GLN A 129 -5.50 -5.89 -16.73
C GLN A 129 -4.11 -6.08 -17.38
N HIS A 130 -4.07 -6.29 -18.69
CA HIS A 130 -2.83 -6.44 -19.44
C HIS A 130 -2.01 -5.14 -19.44
N ASP A 131 -2.65 -4.00 -19.70
CA ASP A 131 -1.99 -2.71 -19.71
C ASP A 131 -1.41 -2.38 -18.33
N LEU A 132 -2.11 -2.69 -17.25
CA LEU A 132 -1.64 -2.50 -15.89
C LEU A 132 -0.44 -3.40 -15.59
N GLU A 133 -0.48 -4.68 -16.00
CA GLU A 133 0.63 -5.62 -15.81
C GLU A 133 1.89 -5.18 -16.56
N VAL A 134 1.77 -4.81 -17.84
CA VAL A 134 2.91 -4.40 -18.67
C VAL A 134 3.56 -3.11 -18.19
N ASN A 135 2.77 -2.19 -17.64
CA ASN A 135 3.27 -0.89 -17.17
C ASN A 135 3.71 -0.90 -15.70
N THR A 136 3.48 -1.97 -14.94
CA THR A 136 3.92 -2.07 -13.55
C THR A 136 5.39 -2.47 -13.47
N LEU A 137 6.23 -1.51 -13.09
CA LEU A 137 7.66 -1.73 -12.89
C LEU A 137 7.94 -2.55 -11.62
N SER A 138 9.14 -3.15 -11.53
CA SER A 138 9.57 -3.91 -10.34
C SER A 138 9.60 -3.07 -9.05
N ASN A 139 9.81 -1.77 -9.18
CA ASN A 139 9.88 -0.78 -8.09
C ASN A 139 8.58 0.01 -7.89
N ALA A 140 7.52 -0.26 -8.68
CA ALA A 140 6.23 0.38 -8.58
C ALA A 140 5.18 -0.54 -7.97
N SER A 141 4.26 0.01 -7.16
CA SER A 141 3.05 -0.69 -6.77
C SER A 141 2.02 -0.70 -7.90
N VAL A 142 1.12 -1.68 -7.87
CA VAL A 142 -0.01 -1.75 -8.80
C VAL A 142 -0.91 -0.53 -8.65
N LEU A 143 -1.16 -0.08 -7.41
CA LEU A 143 -1.97 1.12 -7.16
C LEU A 143 -1.33 2.38 -7.71
N ALA A 144 -0.01 2.57 -7.51
CA ALA A 144 0.69 3.73 -8.05
C ALA A 144 0.73 3.72 -9.59
N THR A 145 0.87 2.55 -10.19
CA THR A 145 0.80 2.39 -11.65
C THR A 145 -0.60 2.69 -12.17
N PHE A 146 -1.63 2.17 -11.50
CA PHE A 146 -3.02 2.44 -11.83
C PHE A 146 -3.31 3.96 -11.83
N GLY A 147 -2.95 4.68 -10.76
CA GLY A 147 -3.12 6.13 -10.67
C GLY A 147 -2.36 6.91 -11.75
N ALA A 148 -1.51 6.24 -12.54
CA ALA A 148 -0.72 6.76 -13.64
C ALA A 148 -1.32 6.54 -15.01
N LEU A 149 -2.16 5.57 -15.14
CA LEU A 149 -2.75 5.14 -16.39
C LEU A 149 -4.16 5.71 -16.53
N ASN A 150 -4.61 5.84 -17.77
CA ASN A 150 -6.00 6.21 -18.04
C ASN A 150 -6.86 4.93 -18.11
N ILE A 151 -7.03 4.28 -16.95
CA ILE A 151 -7.80 3.04 -16.77
C ILE A 151 -8.92 3.33 -15.76
N GLU A 152 -10.12 2.83 -16.02
CA GLU A 152 -11.28 2.99 -15.13
C GLU A 152 -11.51 1.74 -14.28
N SER A 153 -11.52 1.90 -12.96
CA SER A 153 -11.87 0.86 -12.00
C SER A 153 -12.40 1.50 -10.73
N SER A 154 -13.65 1.25 -10.41
CA SER A 154 -14.25 1.84 -9.21
C SER A 154 -13.59 1.35 -7.92
N ILE A 155 -13.06 0.14 -7.93
CA ILE A 155 -12.38 -0.45 -6.77
C ILE A 155 -10.98 0.15 -6.61
N LEU A 156 -10.19 0.21 -7.69
CA LEU A 156 -8.83 0.74 -7.62
C LEU A 156 -8.84 2.25 -7.40
N ASP A 157 -9.75 3.00 -8.03
CA ASP A 157 -9.93 4.44 -7.80
C ASP A 157 -10.18 4.77 -6.33
N LYS A 158 -11.12 4.06 -5.69
CA LYS A 158 -11.42 4.26 -4.26
C LYS A 158 -10.22 3.94 -3.37
N ASN A 159 -9.46 2.89 -3.69
CA ASN A 159 -8.29 2.51 -2.92
C ASN A 159 -7.12 3.48 -3.13
N PHE A 160 -6.86 3.92 -4.36
CA PHE A 160 -5.85 4.93 -4.66
C PHE A 160 -6.17 6.25 -3.96
N ASP A 161 -7.41 6.75 -4.09
CA ASP A 161 -7.88 7.95 -3.41
C ASP A 161 -7.75 7.86 -1.88
N TYR A 162 -8.05 6.69 -1.31
CA TYR A 162 -7.88 6.46 0.14
C TYR A 162 -6.44 6.69 0.58
N PHE A 163 -5.45 6.12 -0.12
CA PHE A 163 -4.04 6.33 0.21
C PHE A 163 -3.57 7.75 -0.11
N GLU A 164 -4.02 8.34 -1.19
CA GLU A 164 -3.59 9.68 -1.61
C GLU A 164 -4.16 10.78 -0.72
N ASN A 165 -5.46 10.75 -0.44
CA ASN A 165 -6.20 11.86 0.15
C ASN A 165 -6.70 11.63 1.58
N HIS A 166 -6.83 10.38 2.03
CA HIS A 166 -7.38 10.08 3.36
C HIS A 166 -6.32 9.68 4.40
N ILE A 167 -5.08 9.43 4.00
CA ILE A 167 -3.95 9.24 4.89
C ILE A 167 -3.06 10.48 4.83
N SER A 168 -3.08 11.30 5.87
CA SER A 168 -2.22 12.47 6.01
C SER A 168 -1.46 12.47 7.33
N MET A 169 -0.25 13.02 7.31
CA MET A 169 0.62 13.13 8.49
C MET A 169 0.91 14.60 8.76
N VAL A 170 0.59 15.04 9.96
CA VAL A 170 0.89 16.39 10.43
C VAL A 170 2.05 16.32 11.42
N HIS A 171 3.14 16.99 11.11
CA HIS A 171 4.28 17.14 12.00
C HIS A 171 4.22 18.48 12.74
N LYS A 172 4.65 18.49 14.01
CA LYS A 172 4.66 19.70 14.87
C LYS A 172 5.51 20.85 14.29
N SER A 173 6.35 20.58 13.27
CA SER A 173 7.18 21.57 12.58
C SER A 173 6.45 22.31 11.44
N ASP A 174 5.27 21.88 11.06
CA ASP A 174 4.48 22.56 10.02
C ASP A 174 3.82 23.81 10.63
N LYS A 175 4.56 24.92 10.62
CA LYS A 175 4.10 26.23 11.09
C LYS A 175 2.95 26.81 10.26
N SER A 176 2.50 26.16 9.22
CA SER A 176 1.47 26.62 8.28
C SER A 176 0.01 26.34 8.75
N LEU A 177 -0.19 25.75 9.92
CA LEU A 177 -1.53 25.49 10.48
C LEU A 177 -1.94 26.50 11.57
N ALA A 178 -1.27 27.64 11.68
CA ALA A 178 -1.50 28.66 12.69
C ALA A 178 -1.90 30.03 12.09
N ASP A 179 -2.70 30.02 11.01
CA ASP A 179 -3.42 31.22 10.52
C ASP A 179 -4.90 30.93 10.31
#